data_21a7a8ea33eb7eefb303df5d78f17262
#
_entry.id   21a7a8ea33eb7eefb303df5d78f17262
#
_cell.length_a   1.000
_cell.length_b   1.000
_cell.length_c   1.000
_cell.angle_alpha   90.00
_cell.angle_beta   90.00
_cell.angle_gamma   90.00
#
_symmetry.space_group_name_H-M   'P 1'
#
loop_
_entity.id
_entity.type
_entity.pdbx_description
1 polymer ?
#
loop_
_entity_poly.entity_id
_entity_poly.type
_entity_poly.pdbx_seq_one_letter_code
_entity_poly.pdbx_strand_id
1 'polypeptide(L)'
;MVVRDLVATVAFLRTVFGATGEVESGRPAQLRLGDSLLMVSAEGERALFPAFLHIYVADVDATYRRAVDCGATSLEEPADMPYGDRRAMVRDQFGNVFQIARPGG
;
A
#
# COMPACT_ATOMS: atom_id res chain seq x y z
N MET A 1 -9.60 0.78 3.57
CA MET A 1 -8.66 1.20 4.64
C MET A 1 -9.26 2.34 5.44
N VAL A 2 -9.18 2.27 6.72
CA VAL A 2 -9.54 3.39 7.59
C VAL A 2 -8.24 3.92 8.21
N VAL A 3 -7.92 5.19 7.94
CA VAL A 3 -6.62 5.75 8.28
C VAL A 3 -6.78 7.04 9.08
N ARG A 4 -5.73 7.35 9.86
CA ARG A 4 -5.71 8.57 10.66
C ARG A 4 -5.47 9.81 9.81
N ASP A 5 -4.60 9.70 8.80
CA ASP A 5 -4.23 10.80 7.92
C ASP A 5 -4.49 10.39 6.46
N LEU A 6 -5.62 10.83 5.93
CA LEU A 6 -6.04 10.50 4.58
C LEU A 6 -5.07 11.06 3.53
N VAL A 7 -4.65 12.32 3.71
CA VAL A 7 -3.76 12.98 2.74
C VAL A 7 -2.42 12.27 2.66
N ALA A 8 -1.82 11.95 3.81
CA ALA A 8 -0.53 11.26 3.85
C ALA A 8 -0.62 9.84 3.28
N THR A 9 -1.71 9.13 3.58
CA THR A 9 -1.91 7.77 3.07
C THR A 9 -2.09 7.76 1.55
N VAL A 10 -2.89 8.68 1.03
CA VAL A 10 -3.09 8.80 -0.42
C VAL A 10 -1.78 9.13 -1.13
N ALA A 11 -0.99 10.05 -0.56
CA ALA A 11 0.31 10.41 -1.12
C ALA A 11 1.24 9.19 -1.16
N PHE A 12 1.27 8.40 -0.11
CA PHE A 12 2.06 7.17 -0.03
C PHE A 12 1.64 6.18 -1.13
N LEU A 13 0.33 5.92 -1.25
CA LEU A 13 -0.17 4.97 -2.24
C LEU A 13 0.10 5.42 -3.68
N ARG A 14 0.01 6.73 -3.94
CA ARG A 14 0.33 7.29 -5.26
C ARG A 14 1.81 7.13 -5.59
N THR A 15 2.69 7.47 -4.65
CA THR A 15 4.13 7.45 -4.87
C THR A 15 4.67 6.02 -4.97
N VAL A 16 4.23 5.15 -4.09
CA VAL A 16 4.78 3.79 -3.98
C VAL A 16 4.17 2.85 -5.00
N PHE A 17 2.84 2.89 -5.15
CA PHE A 17 2.11 1.92 -5.95
C PHE A 17 1.52 2.49 -7.23
N GLY A 18 1.71 3.79 -7.49
CA GLY A 18 1.16 4.41 -8.68
C GLY A 18 -0.36 4.53 -8.65
N ALA A 19 -0.96 4.60 -7.47
CA ALA A 19 -2.41 4.74 -7.35
C ALA A 19 -2.89 6.02 -8.03
N THR A 20 -4.06 5.95 -8.66
CA THR A 20 -4.70 7.08 -9.32
C THR A 20 -6.09 7.30 -8.74
N GLY A 21 -6.65 8.47 -8.99
CA GLY A 21 -7.98 8.84 -8.53
C GLY A 21 -7.98 10.18 -7.81
N GLU A 22 -9.17 10.76 -7.69
CA GLU A 22 -9.35 12.05 -7.07
C GLU A 22 -9.79 11.90 -5.62
N VAL A 23 -9.34 12.81 -4.77
CA VAL A 23 -9.77 12.89 -3.38
C VAL A 23 -10.69 14.10 -3.23
N GLU A 24 -11.92 13.84 -2.84
CA GLU A 24 -12.90 14.89 -2.61
C GLU A 24 -13.12 15.07 -1.10
N SER A 25 -13.25 16.33 -0.68
CA SER A 25 -13.50 16.66 0.71
C SER A 25 -14.83 16.04 1.19
N GLY A 26 -14.82 15.46 2.38
CA GLY A 26 -16.01 14.90 3.01
C GLY A 26 -16.45 13.53 2.49
N ARG A 27 -15.64 12.91 1.64
CA ARG A 27 -15.96 11.59 1.08
C ARG A 27 -14.73 10.66 1.19
N PRO A 28 -14.95 9.34 1.30
CA PRO A 28 -13.84 8.39 1.20
C PRO A 28 -13.14 8.54 -0.15
N ALA A 29 -11.82 8.41 -0.15
CA ALA A 29 -11.05 8.38 -1.38
C ALA A 29 -11.25 7.04 -2.09
N GLN A 30 -11.49 7.09 -3.39
CA GLN A 30 -11.51 5.90 -4.24
C GLN A 30 -10.26 5.94 -5.11
N LEU A 31 -9.35 5.03 -4.85
CA LEU A 31 -8.10 4.95 -5.60
C LEU A 31 -8.08 3.69 -6.45
N ARG A 32 -7.49 3.82 -7.63
CA ARG A 32 -7.28 2.68 -8.51
C ARG A 32 -5.84 2.24 -8.43
N LEU A 33 -5.65 0.95 -8.17
CA LEU A 33 -4.35 0.29 -8.22
C LEU A 33 -4.44 -0.82 -9.25
N GLY A 34 -3.87 -0.60 -10.46
CA GLY A 34 -4.08 -1.53 -11.56
C GLY A 34 -5.57 -1.69 -11.87
N ASP A 35 -6.08 -2.90 -11.78
CA ASP A 35 -7.50 -3.20 -12.01
C ASP A 35 -8.34 -3.16 -10.73
N SER A 36 -7.76 -2.84 -9.60
CA SER A 36 -8.45 -2.87 -8.31
C SER A 36 -8.83 -1.47 -7.87
N LEU A 37 -9.94 -1.39 -7.13
CA LEU A 37 -10.34 -0.17 -6.45
C LEU A 37 -10.07 -0.33 -4.96
N LEU A 38 -9.48 0.70 -4.37
CA LEU A 38 -9.21 0.75 -2.95
C LEU A 38 -9.93 1.96 -2.36
N MET A 39 -10.78 1.71 -1.37
CA MET A 39 -11.45 2.78 -0.62
C MET A 39 -10.59 3.14 0.59
N VAL A 40 -10.29 4.41 0.74
CA VAL A 40 -9.53 4.92 1.88
C VAL A 40 -10.36 5.98 2.59
N SER A 41 -10.64 5.74 3.87
CA SER A 41 -11.46 6.66 4.69
C SER A 41 -10.64 7.17 5.86
N ALA A 42 -10.87 8.42 6.24
CA ALA A 42 -10.35 8.95 7.51
C ALA A 42 -11.13 8.32 8.65
N GLU A 43 -10.50 8.18 9.83
CA GLU A 43 -11.22 7.74 11.02
C GLU A 43 -12.33 8.73 11.37
N GLY A 44 -13.42 8.22 11.94
CA GLY A 44 -14.58 9.01 12.28
C GLY A 44 -15.70 8.08 12.70
N GLU A 45 -16.65 7.82 11.79
CA GLU A 45 -17.73 6.88 12.06
C GLU A 45 -17.22 5.45 12.20
N ARG A 46 -16.09 5.13 11.57
CA ARG A 46 -15.50 3.80 11.63
C ARG A 46 -14.26 3.84 12.51
N ALA A 47 -14.10 2.80 13.29
CA ALA A 47 -12.92 2.66 14.14
C ALA A 47 -11.66 2.48 13.28
N LEU A 48 -10.58 3.13 13.70
CA LEU A 48 -9.28 2.95 13.10
C LEU A 48 -8.80 1.50 13.34
N PHE A 49 -8.39 0.82 12.27
CA PHE A 49 -7.71 -0.46 12.43
C PHE A 49 -6.69 -0.64 11.31
N PRO A 50 -5.53 -1.26 11.62
CA PRO A 50 -4.50 -1.49 10.61
C PRO A 50 -4.98 -2.48 9.55
N ALA A 51 -4.64 -2.20 8.31
CA ALA A 51 -4.94 -3.08 7.20
C ALA A 51 -3.72 -3.93 6.86
N PHE A 52 -3.96 -5.14 6.33
CA PHE A 52 -2.96 -5.95 5.67
C PHE A 52 -3.39 -6.07 4.21
N LEU A 53 -2.60 -5.52 3.29
CA LEU A 53 -2.91 -5.55 1.88
C LEU A 53 -1.85 -6.34 1.12
N HIS A 54 -2.31 -7.20 0.22
CA HIS A 54 -1.45 -7.95 -0.68
C HIS A 54 -1.56 -7.30 -2.06
N ILE A 55 -0.47 -6.73 -2.55
CA ILE A 55 -0.47 -5.96 -3.78
C ILE A 55 0.52 -6.55 -4.77
N TYR A 56 0.04 -6.95 -5.94
CA TYR A 56 0.89 -7.42 -7.02
C TYR A 56 1.45 -6.25 -7.81
N VAL A 57 2.75 -6.29 -8.08
CA VAL A 57 3.47 -5.25 -8.81
C VAL A 57 4.40 -5.89 -9.85
N ALA A 58 4.80 -5.09 -10.84
CA ALA A 58 5.72 -5.58 -11.86
C ALA A 58 7.16 -5.70 -11.37
N ASP A 59 7.59 -4.78 -10.50
CA ASP A 59 8.96 -4.72 -9.98
C ASP A 59 8.94 -4.59 -8.47
N VAL A 60 9.12 -5.71 -7.78
CA VAL A 60 9.07 -5.78 -6.31
C VAL A 60 10.18 -4.94 -5.68
N ASP A 61 11.41 -5.05 -6.20
CA ASP A 61 12.57 -4.36 -5.63
C ASP A 61 12.42 -2.85 -5.72
N ALA A 62 11.98 -2.35 -6.87
CA ALA A 62 11.78 -0.91 -7.08
C ALA A 62 10.65 -0.39 -6.20
N THR A 63 9.54 -1.11 -6.12
CA THR A 63 8.39 -0.73 -5.28
C THR A 63 8.77 -0.71 -3.81
N TYR A 64 9.46 -1.75 -3.35
CA TYR A 64 9.97 -1.82 -1.98
C TYR A 64 10.86 -0.62 -1.65
N ARG A 65 11.79 -0.29 -2.54
CA ARG A 65 12.71 0.82 -2.32
C ARG A 65 11.95 2.15 -2.22
N ARG A 66 10.96 2.37 -3.09
CA ARG A 66 10.14 3.58 -3.01
C ARG A 66 9.38 3.65 -1.68
N ALA A 67 8.87 2.52 -1.20
CA ALA A 67 8.15 2.47 0.07
C ALA A 67 9.07 2.87 1.23
N VAL A 68 10.25 2.30 1.29
CA VAL A 68 11.23 2.61 2.34
C VAL A 68 11.65 4.09 2.26
N ASP A 69 11.90 4.58 1.05
CA ASP A 69 12.27 6.00 0.84
C ASP A 69 11.14 6.95 1.26
N CYS A 70 9.90 6.50 1.21
CA CYS A 70 8.73 7.26 1.67
C CYS A 70 8.45 7.10 3.17
N GLY A 71 9.34 6.43 3.91
CA GLY A 71 9.24 6.31 5.36
C GLY A 71 8.66 5.01 5.89
N ALA A 72 8.37 4.03 5.02
CA ALA A 72 7.88 2.73 5.48
C ALA A 72 9.01 1.94 6.15
N THR A 73 8.63 1.11 7.12
CA THR A 73 9.55 0.21 7.80
C THR A 73 9.60 -1.12 7.05
N SER A 74 10.81 -1.61 6.79
CA SER A 74 10.99 -2.91 6.18
C SER A 74 10.63 -4.01 7.18
N LEU A 75 9.72 -4.90 6.80
CA LEU A 75 9.41 -6.11 7.55
C LEU A 75 10.08 -7.33 6.93
N GLU A 76 10.11 -7.39 5.59
CA GLU A 76 10.82 -8.42 4.84
C GLU A 76 11.45 -7.78 3.61
N GLU A 77 12.76 -7.96 3.43
CA GLU A 77 13.44 -7.52 2.23
C GLU A 77 12.99 -8.36 1.03
N PRO A 78 13.11 -7.84 -0.22
CA PRO A 78 12.76 -8.61 -1.40
C PRO A 78 13.49 -9.94 -1.45
N ALA A 79 12.75 -11.02 -1.67
CA ALA A 79 13.30 -12.37 -1.76
C ALA A 79 12.42 -13.25 -2.64
N ASP A 80 13.04 -14.24 -3.26
CA ASP A 80 12.32 -15.24 -4.01
C ASP A 80 11.80 -16.32 -3.06
N MET A 81 10.52 -16.63 -3.19
CA MET A 81 9.88 -17.63 -2.34
C MET A 81 10.00 -19.02 -2.98
N PRO A 82 9.97 -20.09 -2.16
CA PRO A 82 10.05 -21.46 -2.68
C PRO A 82 8.98 -21.79 -3.70
N TYR A 83 7.80 -21.17 -3.62
CA TYR A 83 6.69 -21.39 -4.55
C TYR A 83 6.75 -20.50 -5.80
N GLY A 84 7.82 -19.73 -5.98
CA GLY A 84 8.12 -18.99 -7.20
C GLY A 84 7.87 -17.49 -7.17
N ASP A 85 7.05 -17.00 -6.25
CA ASP A 85 6.81 -15.56 -6.14
C ASP A 85 8.04 -14.83 -5.64
N ARG A 86 8.22 -13.59 -6.08
CA ARG A 86 9.14 -12.67 -5.42
C ARG A 86 8.31 -11.72 -4.57
N ARG A 87 8.71 -11.52 -3.33
CA ARG A 87 7.93 -10.67 -2.43
C ARG A 87 8.80 -9.89 -1.45
N ALA A 88 8.22 -8.81 -0.95
CA ALA A 88 8.75 -8.00 0.15
C ALA A 88 7.57 -7.60 1.03
N MET A 89 7.84 -7.06 2.19
CA MET A 89 6.79 -6.60 3.10
C MET A 89 7.26 -5.34 3.81
N VAL A 90 6.38 -4.34 3.85
CA VAL A 90 6.65 -3.07 4.53
C VAL A 90 5.45 -2.69 5.38
N ARG A 91 5.71 -1.87 6.39
CA ARG A 91 4.68 -1.27 7.23
C ARG A 91 4.77 0.25 7.11
N ASP A 92 3.65 0.91 6.87
CA ASP A 92 3.64 2.38 6.85
C ASP A 92 3.67 2.93 8.28
N GLN A 93 3.75 4.26 8.39
CA GLN A 93 3.83 4.93 9.70
C GLN A 93 2.55 4.82 10.53
N PHE A 94 1.46 4.33 9.93
CA PHE A 94 0.17 4.19 10.60
C PHE A 94 -0.16 2.74 10.95
N GLY A 95 0.78 1.82 10.75
CA GLY A 95 0.62 0.41 11.09
C GLY A 95 0.01 -0.46 9.99
N ASN A 96 -0.27 0.10 8.82
CA ASN A 96 -0.76 -0.69 7.69
C ASN A 96 0.38 -1.49 7.06
N VAL A 97 0.13 -2.77 6.80
CA VAL A 97 1.13 -3.67 6.23
C VAL A 97 0.82 -3.92 4.77
N PHE A 98 1.83 -3.83 3.93
CA PHE A 98 1.72 -4.07 2.50
C PHE A 98 2.66 -5.21 2.14
N GLN A 99 2.10 -6.33 1.68
CA GLN A 99 2.88 -7.39 1.08
C GLN A 99 2.95 -7.11 -0.41
N ILE A 100 4.17 -6.87 -0.89
CA ILE A 100 4.43 -6.48 -2.27
C ILE A 100 4.93 -7.73 -2.97
N ALA A 101 4.27 -8.15 -4.04
CA ALA A 101 4.61 -9.41 -4.66
C ALA A 101 4.51 -9.35 -6.19
N ARG A 102 5.28 -10.24 -6.83
CA ARG A 102 5.15 -10.55 -8.25
C ARG A 102 5.00 -12.06 -8.35
N PRO A 103 3.92 -12.54 -8.97
CA PRO A 103 3.72 -13.97 -9.12
C PRO A 103 4.86 -14.63 -9.89
N GLY A 104 5.27 -15.82 -9.47
CA GLY A 104 6.23 -16.64 -10.17
C GLY A 104 5.64 -17.20 -11.44
N GLY A 105 6.42 -17.11 -12.47
CA GLY A 105 6.02 -17.50 -13.75
C GLY A 105 5.66 -18.55 -14.43
#